data_d06e9f9a5aa7c11021964868e64ee9a7
#
_entry.id   d06e9f9a5aa7c11021964868e64ee9a7
#
_cell.length_a   1.000
_cell.length_b   1.000
_cell.length_c   1.000
_cell.angle_alpha   90.00
_cell.angle_beta   90.00
_cell.angle_gamma   90.00
#
_symmetry.space_group_name_H-M   'P 1'
#
loop_
_entity.id
_entity.type
_entity.pdbx_description
1 polymer ?
#
loop_
_entity_poly.entity_id
_entity_poly.type
_entity_poly.pdbx_seq_one_letter_code
_entity_poly.pdbx_strand_id
1 'polypeptide(L)'
;MSYAEGPDGGTTVPRMQIRKNPSVYTGAGKVGDFEWMIKQPKYARSLFIFNDNETQFKAFHANQPTGLHAGGGNAVVRPFQGGSHPRAAGIPTGDGAGYQHLSAHVKGVIDEALGYIKNLL
;
A
#
# COMPACT_ATOMS: atom_id res chain seq x y z
N MET A 1 -13.16 -6.53 -13.45
CA MET A 1 -12.68 -5.60 -14.46
C MET A 1 -13.78 -4.65 -14.87
N SER A 2 -13.48 -3.39 -15.01
CA SER A 2 -14.42 -2.40 -15.50
C SER A 2 -13.91 -1.80 -16.79
N TYR A 3 -14.78 -1.09 -17.46
CA TYR A 3 -14.44 -0.41 -18.70
C TYR A 3 -14.70 1.08 -18.56
N ALA A 4 -13.85 1.87 -19.17
CA ALA A 4 -14.08 3.28 -19.36
C ALA A 4 -14.08 3.58 -20.84
N GLU A 5 -14.88 4.56 -21.24
CA GLU A 5 -14.84 5.00 -22.62
C GLU A 5 -13.48 5.59 -22.94
N GLY A 6 -13.00 5.31 -24.14
CA GLY A 6 -11.80 5.93 -24.63
C GLY A 6 -12.01 7.42 -24.88
N PRO A 7 -10.90 8.15 -25.19
CA PRO A 7 -10.98 9.60 -25.40
C PRO A 7 -11.88 10.00 -26.57
N ASP A 8 -12.11 9.09 -27.50
CA ASP A 8 -12.97 9.30 -28.66
C ASP A 8 -14.46 9.08 -28.36
N GLY A 9 -14.80 8.71 -27.14
CA GLY A 9 -16.17 8.52 -26.72
C GLY A 9 -16.84 7.27 -27.26
N GLY A 10 -16.22 6.61 -28.23
CA GLY A 10 -16.78 5.42 -28.87
C GLY A 10 -16.02 4.15 -28.56
N THR A 11 -14.82 4.28 -28.06
CA THR A 11 -13.96 3.14 -27.77
C THR A 11 -13.93 2.91 -26.27
N THR A 12 -14.17 1.65 -25.86
CA THR A 12 -14.01 1.26 -24.47
C THR A 12 -12.65 0.62 -24.27
N VAL A 13 -12.01 0.96 -23.18
CA VAL A 13 -10.71 0.42 -22.80
C VAL A 13 -10.88 -0.37 -21.52
N PRO A 14 -10.48 -1.65 -21.51
CA PRO A 14 -10.52 -2.41 -20.27
C PRO A 14 -9.60 -1.78 -19.23
N ARG A 15 -10.11 -1.62 -18.03
CA ARG A 15 -9.26 -1.23 -16.92
C ARG A 15 -9.63 -2.04 -15.70
N MET A 16 -8.66 -2.22 -14.85
CA MET A 16 -8.83 -2.90 -13.60
C MET A 16 -9.88 -2.18 -12.78
N GLN A 17 -10.88 -2.89 -12.32
CA GLN A 17 -11.78 -2.39 -11.30
C GLN A 17 -11.06 -2.46 -9.97
N ILE A 18 -10.87 -1.30 -9.34
CA ILE A 18 -10.22 -1.23 -8.05
C ILE A 18 -11.27 -1.48 -6.98
N ARG A 19 -11.04 -2.52 -6.19
CA ARG A 19 -11.87 -2.84 -5.04
C ARG A 19 -11.09 -2.57 -3.77
N LYS A 20 -11.70 -1.84 -2.87
CA LYS A 20 -11.15 -1.58 -1.55
C LYS A 20 -11.71 -2.61 -0.59
N ASN A 21 -10.84 -3.39 0.02
CA ASN A 21 -11.22 -4.42 0.97
C ASN A 21 -10.58 -4.12 2.33
N PRO A 22 -11.18 -3.21 3.11
CA PRO A 22 -10.69 -2.96 4.45
C PRO A 22 -10.76 -4.24 5.27
N SER A 23 -9.73 -4.52 6.05
CA SER A 23 -9.73 -5.68 6.91
C SER A 23 -9.09 -5.34 8.23
N VAL A 24 -9.52 -6.04 9.28
CA VAL A 24 -9.00 -5.87 10.63
C VAL A 24 -8.35 -7.18 11.04
N TYR A 25 -7.19 -7.08 11.66
CA TYR A 25 -6.49 -8.26 12.16
C TYR A 25 -7.33 -8.92 13.26
N THR A 26 -7.64 -10.19 13.06
CA THR A 26 -8.43 -11.00 14.01
C THR A 26 -7.70 -12.25 14.44
N GLY A 27 -6.49 -12.45 13.97
CA GLY A 27 -5.66 -13.60 14.31
C GLY A 27 -4.82 -14.09 13.14
N ALA A 28 -3.84 -14.90 13.44
CA ALA A 28 -2.94 -15.46 12.44
C ALA A 28 -3.68 -16.40 11.48
N GLY A 29 -3.33 -16.35 10.20
CA GLY A 29 -3.89 -17.21 9.17
C GLY A 29 -5.33 -16.88 8.79
N LYS A 30 -5.77 -15.66 9.06
CA LYS A 30 -7.13 -15.20 8.79
C LYS A 30 -7.13 -13.92 7.98
N VAL A 31 -8.29 -13.53 7.46
CA VAL A 31 -8.45 -12.24 6.80
C VAL A 31 -8.10 -11.13 7.79
N GLY A 32 -7.25 -10.20 7.35
CA GLY A 32 -6.67 -9.17 8.21
C GLY A 32 -5.21 -9.46 8.57
N ASP A 33 -4.78 -10.70 8.46
CA ASP A 33 -3.37 -11.07 8.63
C ASP A 33 -2.66 -10.95 7.28
N PHE A 34 -2.02 -9.82 7.04
CA PHE A 34 -1.37 -9.56 5.76
C PHE A 34 -0.24 -10.51 5.45
N GLU A 35 0.49 -10.97 6.46
CA GLU A 35 1.57 -11.93 6.28
C GLU A 35 1.05 -13.24 5.67
N TRP A 36 -0.10 -13.69 6.12
CA TRP A 36 -0.76 -14.87 5.59
C TRP A 36 -1.43 -14.57 4.24
N MET A 37 -2.19 -13.47 4.16
CA MET A 37 -2.98 -13.14 2.97
C MET A 37 -2.12 -12.98 1.73
N ILE A 38 -0.97 -12.30 1.85
CA ILE A 38 -0.14 -11.98 0.69
C ILE A 38 0.44 -13.22 0.01
N LYS A 39 0.49 -14.34 0.73
CA LYS A 39 0.98 -15.62 0.22
C LYS A 39 -0.12 -16.47 -0.39
N GLN A 40 -1.39 -16.07 -0.28
CA GLN A 40 -2.50 -16.86 -0.78
C GLN A 40 -2.75 -16.57 -2.25
N PRO A 41 -2.97 -17.61 -3.08
CA PRO A 41 -3.27 -17.39 -4.51
C PRO A 41 -4.48 -16.50 -4.75
N LYS A 42 -5.45 -16.55 -3.85
CA LYS A 42 -6.66 -15.72 -3.90
C LYS A 42 -6.32 -14.22 -3.97
N TYR A 43 -5.22 -13.80 -3.35
CA TYR A 43 -4.84 -12.40 -3.27
C TYR A 43 -3.65 -12.07 -4.18
N ALA A 44 -3.37 -12.92 -5.17
CA ALA A 44 -2.18 -12.74 -6.02
C ALA A 44 -2.17 -11.41 -6.78
N ARG A 45 -3.35 -10.80 -7.01
CA ARG A 45 -3.48 -9.55 -7.73
C ARG A 45 -3.82 -8.37 -6.81
N SER A 46 -3.75 -8.57 -5.51
CA SER A 46 -4.04 -7.52 -4.54
C SER A 46 -2.80 -6.74 -4.19
N LEU A 47 -2.96 -5.43 -4.06
CA LEU A 47 -1.95 -4.56 -3.47
C LEU A 47 -2.28 -4.38 -2.00
N PHE A 48 -1.34 -4.70 -1.14
CA PHE A 48 -1.50 -4.63 0.30
C PHE A 48 -0.96 -3.30 0.81
N ILE A 49 -1.86 -2.46 1.31
CA ILE A 49 -1.51 -1.14 1.83
C ILE A 49 -1.40 -1.24 3.34
N PHE A 50 -0.24 -0.89 3.88
CA PHE A 50 0.05 -1.06 5.29
C PHE A 50 0.44 0.26 5.97
N ASN A 51 0.28 0.30 7.28
CA ASN A 51 0.73 1.42 8.10
C ASN A 51 2.24 1.41 8.16
N ASP A 52 2.87 2.44 7.63
CA ASP A 52 4.32 2.53 7.58
C ASP A 52 4.86 3.52 8.60
N ASN A 53 6.15 3.41 8.84
CA ASN A 53 6.95 4.39 9.56
C ASN A 53 7.51 5.39 8.55
N GLU A 54 7.48 6.67 8.88
CA GLU A 54 7.91 7.72 7.94
C GLU A 54 9.37 7.54 7.51
N THR A 55 10.26 7.20 8.43
CA THR A 55 11.68 6.97 8.13
C THR A 55 11.84 5.83 7.14
N GLN A 56 11.12 4.73 7.34
CA GLN A 56 11.19 3.57 6.45
C GLN A 56 10.55 3.85 5.09
N PHE A 57 9.46 4.60 5.07
CA PHE A 57 8.83 5.03 3.83
C PHE A 57 9.80 5.85 2.98
N LYS A 58 10.45 6.83 3.58
CA LYS A 58 11.42 7.66 2.87
C LYS A 58 12.64 6.87 2.41
N ALA A 59 13.11 5.94 3.23
CA ALA A 59 14.22 5.07 2.85
C ALA A 59 13.87 4.24 1.62
N PHE A 60 12.68 3.64 1.58
CA PHE A 60 12.24 2.87 0.42
C PHE A 60 12.22 3.72 -0.84
N HIS A 61 11.62 4.91 -0.78
CA HIS A 61 11.52 5.78 -1.96
C HIS A 61 12.84 6.42 -2.36
N ALA A 62 13.84 6.39 -1.49
CA ALA A 62 15.21 6.82 -1.79
C ALA A 62 16.12 5.65 -2.18
N ASN A 63 15.59 4.46 -2.37
CA ASN A 63 16.35 3.24 -2.66
C ASN A 63 17.40 2.93 -1.58
N GLN A 64 17.06 3.19 -0.33
CA GLN A 64 17.88 2.88 0.82
C GLN A 64 17.33 1.65 1.55
N PRO A 65 18.18 0.95 2.33
CA PRO A 65 17.71 -0.21 3.10
C PRO A 65 16.59 0.17 4.07
N THR A 66 15.61 -0.73 4.22
CA THR A 66 14.50 -0.56 5.15
C THR A 66 14.51 -1.63 6.23
N GLY A 67 13.95 -1.27 7.40
CA GLY A 67 13.80 -2.21 8.51
C GLY A 67 12.44 -2.92 8.46
N LEU A 68 12.41 -4.18 8.89
CA LEU A 68 11.19 -4.98 8.84
C LEU A 68 10.21 -4.65 9.96
N HIS A 69 10.71 -4.15 11.10
CA HIS A 69 9.91 -4.07 12.33
C HIS A 69 9.40 -2.67 12.65
N ALA A 70 9.62 -1.70 11.77
CA ALA A 70 9.12 -0.35 11.97
C ALA A 70 7.78 -0.18 11.25
N GLY A 71 6.83 0.46 11.90
CA GLY A 71 5.48 0.66 11.37
C GLY A 71 4.44 -0.17 12.12
N GLY A 72 3.24 -0.27 11.58
CA GLY A 72 2.18 -1.08 12.15
C GLY A 72 2.42 -2.58 11.99
N GLY A 73 1.57 -3.40 12.61
CA GLY A 73 1.72 -4.85 12.55
C GLY A 73 1.71 -5.42 11.13
N ASN A 74 0.98 -4.80 10.22
CA ASN A 74 0.93 -5.23 8.82
C ASN A 74 2.15 -4.80 8.00
N ALA A 75 3.09 -4.07 8.60
CA ALA A 75 4.36 -3.72 7.95
C ALA A 75 5.23 -4.96 7.69
N VAL A 76 4.85 -6.13 8.17
CA VAL A 76 5.50 -7.39 7.82
C VAL A 76 5.50 -7.66 6.31
N VAL A 77 4.61 -7.02 5.55
CA VAL A 77 4.59 -7.14 4.08
C VAL A 77 5.56 -6.18 3.38
N ARG A 78 6.33 -5.40 4.11
CA ARG A 78 7.32 -4.48 3.54
C ARG A 78 8.26 -5.15 2.52
N PRO A 79 8.72 -6.39 2.70
CA PRO A 79 9.57 -7.03 1.69
C PRO A 79 8.93 -7.17 0.31
N PHE A 80 7.62 -7.03 0.22
CA PHE A 80 6.88 -7.15 -1.04
C PHE A 80 6.68 -5.81 -1.76
N GLN A 81 7.28 -4.72 -1.26
CA GLN A 81 7.20 -3.39 -1.89
C GLN A 81 7.98 -3.30 -3.19
N GLY A 82 9.05 -4.04 -3.31
CA GLY A 82 9.99 -3.89 -4.42
C GLY A 82 9.59 -4.69 -5.65
N GLY A 83 10.47 -4.60 -6.65
CA GLY A 83 10.34 -5.36 -7.89
C GLY A 83 9.48 -4.67 -8.93
N SER A 84 9.29 -5.36 -10.05
CA SER A 84 8.55 -4.82 -11.20
C SER A 84 7.03 -4.82 -10.97
N HIS A 85 6.55 -5.65 -10.05
CA HIS A 85 5.13 -5.79 -9.72
C HIS A 85 4.96 -5.72 -8.19
N PRO A 86 5.07 -4.54 -7.60
CA PRO A 86 4.96 -4.42 -6.15
C PRO A 86 3.63 -4.96 -5.64
N ARG A 87 3.70 -5.74 -4.57
CA ARG A 87 2.54 -6.34 -3.92
C ARG A 87 2.15 -5.63 -2.63
N ALA A 88 2.96 -4.68 -2.19
CA ALA A 88 2.70 -3.91 -0.97
C ALA A 88 3.12 -2.47 -1.16
N ALA A 89 2.45 -1.57 -0.45
CA ALA A 89 2.79 -0.15 -0.41
C ALA A 89 2.43 0.41 0.97
N GLY A 90 3.29 1.26 1.50
CA GLY A 90 3.09 1.85 2.81
C GLY A 90 2.49 3.24 2.75
N ILE A 91 1.67 3.56 3.74
CA ILE A 91 1.25 4.93 4.02
C ILE A 91 1.78 5.28 5.42
N PRO A 92 2.65 6.28 5.54
CA PRO A 92 3.16 6.66 6.85
C PRO A 92 2.04 7.13 7.77
N THR A 93 2.00 6.57 8.96
CA THR A 93 1.04 6.95 10.00
C THR A 93 1.73 7.44 11.27
N GLY A 94 3.06 7.49 11.25
CA GLY A 94 3.85 7.97 12.36
C GLY A 94 5.34 7.76 12.11
N ASP A 95 6.14 8.12 13.11
CA ASP A 95 7.58 7.90 13.10
C ASP A 95 8.03 7.60 14.53
N GLY A 96 7.95 6.34 14.92
CA GLY A 96 8.14 5.90 16.29
C GLY A 96 6.86 5.92 17.11
N ALA A 97 5.98 6.87 16.84
CA ALA A 97 4.63 6.96 17.41
C ALA A 97 3.70 7.50 16.34
N GLY A 98 2.41 7.28 16.50
CA GLY A 98 1.42 7.81 15.56
C GLY A 98 1.44 9.33 15.48
N TYR A 99 1.14 9.85 14.30
CA TYR A 99 1.03 11.30 14.14
C TYR A 99 -0.09 11.84 15.03
N GLN A 100 0.19 12.96 15.69
CA GLN A 100 -0.77 13.60 16.59
C GLN A 100 -1.64 14.62 15.86
N HIS A 101 -1.14 15.20 14.79
CA HIS A 101 -1.83 16.25 14.03
C HIS A 101 -1.59 16.07 12.55
N LEU A 102 -2.56 16.52 11.75
CA LEU A 102 -2.40 16.61 10.30
C LEU A 102 -1.71 17.95 9.97
N SER A 103 -0.40 17.98 10.17
CA SER A 103 0.41 19.14 9.80
C SER A 103 0.65 19.18 8.29
N ALA A 104 1.19 20.31 7.80
CA ALA A 104 1.57 20.40 6.39
C ALA A 104 2.60 19.33 6.01
N HIS A 105 3.55 19.03 6.91
CA HIS A 105 4.53 17.97 6.69
C HIS A 105 3.86 16.61 6.56
N VAL A 106 3.00 16.24 7.50
CA VAL A 106 2.29 14.95 7.52
C VAL A 106 1.41 14.82 6.29
N LYS A 107 0.67 15.88 5.95
CA LYS A 107 -0.17 15.87 4.75
C LYS A 107 0.66 15.65 3.49
N GLY A 108 1.81 16.30 3.38
CA GLY A 108 2.71 16.13 2.25
C GLY A 108 3.23 14.71 2.11
N VAL A 109 3.59 14.07 3.23
CA VAL A 109 4.08 12.69 3.22
C VAL A 109 2.95 11.73 2.82
N ILE A 110 1.75 11.93 3.33
CA ILE A 110 0.60 11.10 2.97
C ILE A 110 0.24 11.30 1.50
N ASP A 111 0.24 12.52 1.01
CA ASP A 111 -0.04 12.80 -0.40
C ASP A 111 0.98 12.13 -1.32
N GLU A 112 2.25 12.12 -0.93
CA GLU A 112 3.31 11.40 -1.67
C GLU A 112 3.01 9.90 -1.72
N ALA A 113 2.64 9.31 -0.60
CA ALA A 113 2.29 7.90 -0.53
C ALA A 113 1.09 7.57 -1.42
N LEU A 114 0.05 8.39 -1.37
CA LEU A 114 -1.14 8.18 -2.19
C LEU A 114 -0.84 8.33 -3.67
N GLY A 115 0.01 9.28 -4.05
CA GLY A 115 0.43 9.46 -5.43
C GLY A 115 1.20 8.24 -5.95
N TYR A 116 2.08 7.70 -5.15
CA TYR A 116 2.80 6.47 -5.49
C TYR A 116 1.85 5.29 -5.67
N ILE A 117 0.93 5.09 -4.74
CA ILE A 117 -0.05 4.01 -4.80
C ILE A 117 -0.90 4.14 -6.06
N LYS A 118 -1.35 5.35 -6.37
CA LYS A 118 -2.13 5.60 -7.59
C LYS A 118 -1.38 5.15 -8.83
N ASN A 119 -0.08 5.36 -8.88
CA ASN A 119 0.74 4.95 -10.02
C ASN A 119 0.92 3.44 -10.11
N LEU A 120 0.77 2.71 -8.99
CA LEU A 120 0.81 1.25 -9.00
C LEU A 120 -0.48 0.61 -9.51
N LEU A 121 -1.57 1.34 -9.44
CA LEU A 121 -2.89 0.86 -9.85
C LEU A 121 -3.17 1.21 -11.33
#